data_b0e90f64d42bbe63c52f657b2a7903ab
#
_entry.id   b0e90f64d42bbe63c52f657b2a7903ab
#
_cell.length_a   1.000
_cell.length_b   1.000
_cell.length_c   1.000
_cell.angle_alpha   90.00
_cell.angle_beta   90.00
_cell.angle_gamma   90.00
#
_symmetry.space_group_name_H-M   'P 1'
#
loop_
_entity.id
_entity.type
_entity.pdbx_description
1 polymer ?
#
loop_
_entity_poly.entity_id
_entity_poly.type
_entity_poly.pdbx_seq_one_letter_code
_entity_poly.pdbx_strand_id
1 'polypeptide(L)'
;MPPDAWRNPAYLHFTLKTVLATLLCYVFYTATDWQGIHTIMLSCVIVAQPGLGATMQKIALRIGGALLATLLALLLIIFIQPWTESLVGLLGMALPVMALAAWLAGGSERIAYAGIQLGFTFALAFLSWFGPLTNLTELRDRVIGILLGVLVSSLIHLYLWPDSEAPQLKASLARLYRRIAGLLRAKDRESTTPMLFASLTESDTLLNRVAAEPLNTWAHPHAEAKAWPRGETFASAQELVRLSEGYRLYAAADDPFLPRCAEYVEAYAAAIDHAQPKPDLKALRADAANPYGPPLMQVLSSLPAWSSPFSLSSRQAE
;
A
#
# COMPACT_ATOMS: atom_id res chain seq x y z
N MET A 1 12.30 18.89 -7.55
CA MET A 1 11.76 18.04 -8.64
C MET A 1 12.69 16.84 -8.78
N PRO A 2 12.19 15.62 -8.99
CA PRO A 2 13.05 14.49 -9.29
C PRO A 2 13.86 14.80 -10.58
N PRO A 3 15.14 14.38 -10.63
CA PRO A 3 16.04 14.75 -11.73
C PRO A 3 15.64 14.19 -13.10
N ASP A 4 14.67 13.26 -13.13
CA ASP A 4 14.18 12.57 -14.33
C ASP A 4 12.78 13.01 -14.79
N ALA A 5 12.19 14.04 -14.16
CA ALA A 5 10.79 14.46 -14.37
C ALA A 5 10.40 14.66 -15.86
N TRP A 6 11.33 15.08 -16.70
CA TRP A 6 11.11 15.33 -18.13
C TRP A 6 11.52 14.15 -19.05
N ARG A 7 12.19 13.13 -18.51
CA ARG A 7 12.72 12.00 -19.31
C ARG A 7 11.98 10.70 -19.04
N ASN A 8 11.31 10.59 -17.91
CA ASN A 8 10.63 9.36 -17.53
C ASN A 8 9.20 9.34 -18.12
N PRO A 9 8.89 8.41 -19.04
CA PRO A 9 7.59 8.31 -19.69
C PRO A 9 6.45 7.96 -18.72
N ALA A 10 6.75 7.43 -17.54
CA ALA A 10 5.74 7.08 -16.53
C ALA A 10 4.90 8.29 -16.10
N TYR A 11 5.52 9.47 -15.98
CA TYR A 11 4.78 10.71 -15.65
C TYR A 11 3.81 11.13 -16.76
N LEU A 12 4.24 10.98 -18.02
CA LEU A 12 3.38 11.29 -19.16
C LEU A 12 2.20 10.31 -19.24
N HIS A 13 2.46 9.01 -19.09
CA HIS A 13 1.41 7.99 -19.09
C HIS A 13 0.40 8.23 -17.96
N PHE A 14 0.87 8.52 -16.75
CA PHE A 14 0.02 8.84 -15.61
C PHE A 14 -0.87 10.05 -15.88
N THR A 15 -0.27 11.14 -16.39
CA THR A 15 -0.99 12.38 -16.73
C THR A 15 -2.05 12.12 -17.79
N LEU A 16 -1.69 11.43 -18.88
CA LEU A 16 -2.63 11.12 -19.97
C LEU A 16 -3.79 10.23 -19.49
N LYS A 17 -3.54 9.21 -18.67
CA LYS A 17 -4.60 8.38 -18.08
C LYS A 17 -5.57 9.21 -17.25
N THR A 18 -5.04 10.06 -16.36
CA THR A 18 -5.86 10.89 -15.45
C THR A 18 -6.68 11.92 -16.23
N VAL A 19 -6.07 12.59 -17.21
CA VAL A 19 -6.76 13.55 -18.08
C VAL A 19 -7.84 12.85 -18.89
N LEU A 20 -7.54 11.70 -19.51
CA LEU A 20 -8.51 10.93 -20.29
C LEU A 20 -9.70 10.49 -19.43
N ALA A 21 -9.44 9.95 -18.22
CA ALA A 21 -10.49 9.57 -17.27
C ALA A 21 -11.41 10.75 -16.93
N THR A 22 -10.80 11.90 -16.65
CA THR A 22 -11.54 13.11 -16.28
C THR A 22 -12.35 13.66 -17.44
N LEU A 23 -11.78 13.67 -18.66
CA LEU A 23 -12.48 14.12 -19.87
C LEU A 23 -13.66 13.21 -20.21
N LEU A 24 -13.51 11.89 -20.13
CA LEU A 24 -14.62 10.97 -20.36
C LEU A 24 -15.76 11.19 -19.35
N CYS A 25 -15.41 11.39 -18.08
CA CYS A 25 -16.39 11.71 -17.05
C CYS A 25 -17.06 13.07 -17.28
N TYR A 26 -16.32 14.07 -17.77
CA TYR A 26 -16.86 15.38 -18.12
C TYR A 26 -17.85 15.28 -19.28
N VAL A 27 -17.47 14.57 -20.36
CA VAL A 27 -18.37 14.35 -21.51
C VAL A 27 -19.64 13.61 -21.08
N PHE A 28 -19.50 12.56 -20.26
CA PHE A 28 -20.66 11.84 -19.74
C PHE A 28 -21.56 12.73 -18.89
N TYR A 29 -20.99 13.49 -17.95
CA TYR A 29 -21.70 14.43 -17.10
C TYR A 29 -22.49 15.47 -17.90
N THR A 30 -21.85 16.08 -18.92
CA THR A 30 -22.49 17.09 -19.77
C THR A 30 -23.51 16.50 -20.73
N ALA A 31 -23.25 15.32 -21.30
CA ALA A 31 -24.17 14.65 -22.23
C ALA A 31 -25.46 14.15 -21.55
N THR A 32 -25.39 13.79 -20.28
CA THR A 32 -26.56 13.32 -19.50
C THR A 32 -27.33 14.45 -18.84
N ASP A 33 -26.80 15.68 -18.83
CA ASP A 33 -27.35 16.85 -18.09
C ASP A 33 -27.70 16.54 -16.62
N TRP A 34 -26.94 15.62 -15.99
CA TRP A 34 -27.20 15.16 -14.63
C TRP A 34 -26.37 15.94 -13.62
N GLN A 35 -26.87 17.10 -13.21
CA GLN A 35 -26.16 18.05 -12.35
C GLN A 35 -25.70 17.47 -10.98
N GLY A 36 -26.43 16.48 -10.45
CA GLY A 36 -26.11 15.87 -9.16
C GLY A 36 -24.81 15.07 -9.12
N ILE A 37 -24.30 14.59 -10.28
CA ILE A 37 -23.13 13.70 -10.33
C ILE A 37 -21.79 14.42 -10.60
N HIS A 38 -21.71 15.76 -10.44
CA HIS A 38 -20.47 16.53 -10.69
C HIS A 38 -19.23 15.99 -9.96
N THR A 39 -19.41 15.23 -8.87
CA THR A 39 -18.35 14.55 -8.14
C THR A 39 -17.66 13.43 -8.94
N ILE A 40 -18.18 13.05 -10.10
CA ILE A 40 -17.60 12.02 -10.98
C ILE A 40 -16.18 12.41 -11.44
N MET A 41 -15.97 13.65 -11.88
CA MET A 41 -14.66 14.17 -12.32
C MET A 41 -13.66 14.22 -11.17
N LEU A 42 -14.12 14.75 -10.02
CA LEU A 42 -13.30 14.83 -8.82
C LEU A 42 -12.83 13.44 -8.36
N SER A 43 -13.71 12.44 -8.48
CA SER A 43 -13.38 11.06 -8.12
C SER A 43 -12.27 10.48 -8.99
N CYS A 44 -12.27 10.73 -10.30
CA CYS A 44 -11.20 10.28 -11.19
C CYS A 44 -9.83 10.82 -10.78
N VAL A 45 -9.75 12.13 -10.50
CA VAL A 45 -8.49 12.79 -10.13
C VAL A 45 -7.98 12.31 -8.76
N ILE A 46 -8.88 12.20 -7.78
CA ILE A 46 -8.49 11.85 -6.41
C ILE A 46 -7.99 10.41 -6.31
N VAL A 47 -8.59 9.44 -7.03
CA VAL A 47 -8.17 8.04 -6.93
C VAL A 47 -6.93 7.73 -7.76
N ALA A 48 -6.61 8.53 -8.76
CA ALA A 48 -5.43 8.35 -9.59
C ALA A 48 -4.14 8.38 -8.75
N GLN A 49 -3.35 7.31 -8.84
CA GLN A 49 -2.03 7.20 -8.25
C GLN A 49 -1.05 6.69 -9.30
N PRO A 50 0.26 6.97 -9.16
CA PRO A 50 1.27 6.52 -10.13
C PRO A 50 1.33 4.99 -10.31
N GLY A 51 1.06 4.22 -9.22
CA GLY A 51 1.05 2.75 -9.25
C GLY A 51 -0.36 2.17 -9.32
N LEU A 52 -0.49 1.00 -9.98
CA LEU A 52 -1.76 0.29 -10.08
C LEU A 52 -2.28 -0.17 -8.71
N GLY A 53 -1.40 -0.73 -7.88
CA GLY A 53 -1.75 -1.19 -6.53
C GLY A 53 -2.19 -0.06 -5.63
N ALA A 54 -1.46 1.06 -5.63
CA ALA A 54 -1.83 2.27 -4.90
C ALA A 54 -3.19 2.82 -5.36
N THR A 55 -3.46 2.82 -6.66
CA THR A 55 -4.75 3.25 -7.22
C THR A 55 -5.88 2.34 -6.73
N MET A 56 -5.73 1.00 -6.81
CA MET A 56 -6.76 0.04 -6.38
C MET A 56 -7.04 0.12 -4.88
N GLN A 57 -6.00 0.24 -4.05
CA GLN A 57 -6.15 0.44 -2.62
C GLN A 57 -6.93 1.74 -2.32
N LYS A 58 -6.58 2.83 -2.97
CA LYS A 58 -7.25 4.13 -2.78
C LYS A 58 -8.71 4.10 -3.22
N ILE A 59 -9.01 3.39 -4.30
CA ILE A 59 -10.37 3.13 -4.78
C ILE A 59 -11.20 2.41 -3.71
N ALA A 60 -10.69 1.31 -3.17
CA ALA A 60 -11.40 0.54 -2.14
C ALA A 60 -11.70 1.39 -0.89
N LEU A 61 -10.72 2.17 -0.42
CA LEU A 61 -10.87 3.07 0.72
C LEU A 61 -11.85 4.22 0.44
N ARG A 62 -11.86 4.73 -0.79
CA ARG A 62 -12.81 5.77 -1.21
C ARG A 62 -14.24 5.26 -1.20
N ILE A 63 -14.47 4.10 -1.79
CA ILE A 63 -15.80 3.46 -1.80
C ILE A 63 -16.23 3.16 -0.36
N GLY A 64 -15.39 2.51 0.43
CA GLY A 64 -15.71 2.17 1.83
C GLY A 64 -16.02 3.38 2.68
N GLY A 65 -15.19 4.42 2.62
CA GLY A 65 -15.40 5.68 3.35
C GLY A 65 -16.68 6.41 2.91
N ALA A 66 -16.95 6.47 1.60
CA ALA A 66 -18.15 7.11 1.07
C ALA A 66 -19.44 6.35 1.44
N LEU A 67 -19.44 5.02 1.37
CA LEU A 67 -20.59 4.20 1.76
C LEU A 67 -20.87 4.32 3.27
N LEU A 68 -19.84 4.28 4.10
CA LEU A 68 -19.98 4.46 5.54
C LEU A 68 -20.51 5.86 5.88
N ALA A 69 -19.99 6.90 5.24
CA ALA A 69 -20.48 8.28 5.40
C ALA A 69 -21.96 8.42 5.02
N THR A 70 -22.33 7.81 3.89
CA THR A 70 -23.70 7.82 3.38
C THR A 70 -24.65 7.09 4.33
N LEU A 71 -24.25 5.92 4.83
CA LEU A 71 -25.03 5.16 5.80
C LEU A 71 -25.26 5.96 7.08
N LEU A 72 -24.19 6.56 7.64
CA LEU A 72 -24.30 7.39 8.84
C LEU A 72 -25.17 8.62 8.60
N ALA A 73 -25.00 9.30 7.47
CA ALA A 73 -25.83 10.45 7.11
C ALA A 73 -27.31 10.04 6.99
N LEU A 74 -27.64 8.93 6.31
CA LEU A 74 -29.00 8.41 6.19
C LEU A 74 -29.62 8.09 7.55
N LEU A 75 -28.88 7.40 8.43
CA LEU A 75 -29.36 7.08 9.77
C LEU A 75 -29.68 8.34 10.57
N LEU A 76 -28.81 9.35 10.52
CA LEU A 76 -29.04 10.62 11.21
C LEU A 76 -30.23 11.40 10.63
N ILE A 77 -30.34 11.46 9.30
CA ILE A 77 -31.41 12.16 8.61
C ILE A 77 -32.78 11.51 8.88
N ILE A 78 -32.85 10.19 8.87
CA ILE A 78 -34.15 9.48 9.01
C ILE A 78 -34.59 9.41 10.47
N PHE A 79 -33.70 9.12 11.41
CA PHE A 79 -34.07 8.79 12.79
C PHE A 79 -33.89 9.94 13.78
N ILE A 80 -32.95 10.86 13.57
CA ILE A 80 -32.58 11.88 14.57
C ILE A 80 -32.97 13.28 14.10
N GLN A 81 -32.75 13.61 12.84
CA GLN A 81 -33.02 14.95 12.30
C GLN A 81 -34.52 15.39 12.48
N PRO A 82 -35.52 14.53 12.32
CA PRO A 82 -36.93 14.94 12.51
C PRO A 82 -37.27 15.47 13.93
N TRP A 83 -36.45 15.09 14.91
CA TRP A 83 -36.58 15.46 16.31
C TRP A 83 -35.73 16.64 16.71
N THR A 84 -34.97 17.25 15.77
CA THR A 84 -33.91 18.21 16.06
C THR A 84 -34.08 19.46 15.22
N GLU A 85 -34.40 20.58 15.87
CA GLU A 85 -34.63 21.89 15.24
C GLU A 85 -33.59 22.94 15.64
N SER A 86 -32.58 22.56 16.43
CA SER A 86 -31.61 23.48 16.99
C SER A 86 -30.20 23.30 16.42
N LEU A 87 -29.41 24.38 16.42
CA LEU A 87 -27.98 24.31 16.05
C LEU A 87 -27.20 23.36 16.95
N VAL A 88 -27.55 23.29 18.24
CA VAL A 88 -26.91 22.37 19.18
C VAL A 88 -27.19 20.93 18.80
N GLY A 89 -28.41 20.63 18.37
CA GLY A 89 -28.75 19.30 17.86
C GLY A 89 -28.00 18.94 16.56
N LEU A 90 -27.90 19.89 15.62
CA LEU A 90 -27.10 19.70 14.40
C LEU A 90 -25.64 19.39 14.72
N LEU A 91 -25.02 20.16 15.62
CA LEU A 91 -23.66 19.91 16.07
C LEU A 91 -23.52 18.58 16.82
N GLY A 92 -24.51 18.23 17.66
CA GLY A 92 -24.56 16.96 18.37
C GLY A 92 -24.62 15.74 17.44
N MET A 93 -25.21 15.88 16.25
CA MET A 93 -25.20 14.86 15.20
C MET A 93 -23.91 14.84 14.40
N ALA A 94 -23.38 16.02 14.03
CA ALA A 94 -22.23 16.12 13.16
C ALA A 94 -20.90 15.78 13.87
N LEU A 95 -20.70 16.28 15.10
CA LEU A 95 -19.44 16.14 15.82
C LEU A 95 -19.02 14.70 16.08
N PRO A 96 -19.89 13.74 16.49
CA PRO A 96 -19.49 12.36 16.68
C PRO A 96 -19.01 11.68 15.39
N VAL A 97 -19.67 11.96 14.26
CA VAL A 97 -19.27 11.41 12.96
C VAL A 97 -17.94 12.00 12.49
N MET A 98 -17.75 13.31 12.67
CA MET A 98 -16.48 13.96 12.35
C MET A 98 -15.35 13.50 13.28
N ALA A 99 -15.62 13.24 14.56
CA ALA A 99 -14.65 12.66 15.49
C ALA A 99 -14.25 11.23 15.07
N LEU A 100 -15.22 10.40 14.65
CA LEU A 100 -14.95 9.07 14.09
C LEU A 100 -14.09 9.17 12.83
N ALA A 101 -14.43 10.08 11.92
CA ALA A 101 -13.66 10.33 10.71
C ALA A 101 -12.21 10.75 11.02
N ALA A 102 -12.02 11.66 11.97
CA ALA A 102 -10.72 12.10 12.41
C ALA A 102 -9.92 10.98 13.09
N TRP A 103 -10.56 10.17 13.91
CA TRP A 103 -9.93 9.01 14.53
C TRP A 103 -9.44 7.98 13.51
N LEU A 104 -10.26 7.66 12.51
CA LEU A 104 -9.86 6.78 11.40
C LEU A 104 -8.74 7.39 10.57
N ALA A 105 -8.79 8.70 10.30
CA ALA A 105 -7.76 9.41 9.53
C ALA A 105 -6.41 9.49 10.26
N GLY A 106 -6.42 9.53 11.60
CA GLY A 106 -5.22 9.47 12.43
C GLY A 106 -4.68 8.06 12.66
N GLY A 107 -5.34 7.03 12.11
CA GLY A 107 -4.94 5.63 12.21
C GLY A 107 -3.80 5.24 11.26
N SER A 108 -3.68 3.94 10.98
CA SER A 108 -2.66 3.42 10.06
C SER A 108 -2.90 3.93 8.62
N GLU A 109 -1.82 4.07 7.82
CA GLU A 109 -1.91 4.44 6.40
C GLU A 109 -2.86 3.55 5.58
N ARG A 110 -3.09 2.31 6.04
CA ARG A 110 -4.00 1.35 5.41
C ARG A 110 -5.45 1.80 5.42
N ILE A 111 -5.89 2.57 6.45
CA ILE A 111 -7.28 2.98 6.64
C ILE A 111 -7.46 4.49 6.70
N ALA A 112 -6.39 5.26 6.89
CA ALA A 112 -6.42 6.70 7.09
C ALA A 112 -7.23 7.44 6.00
N TYR A 113 -7.06 7.04 4.74
CA TYR A 113 -7.78 7.64 3.63
C TYR A 113 -9.30 7.39 3.69
N ALA A 114 -9.76 6.24 4.22
CA ALA A 114 -11.18 5.98 4.42
C ALA A 114 -11.78 6.96 5.44
N GLY A 115 -11.03 7.31 6.50
CA GLY A 115 -11.43 8.33 7.47
C GLY A 115 -11.57 9.71 6.84
N ILE A 116 -10.59 10.14 6.04
CA ILE A 116 -10.65 11.41 5.29
C ILE A 116 -11.88 11.42 4.37
N GLN A 117 -12.11 10.33 3.65
CA GLN A 117 -13.25 10.20 2.73
C GLN A 117 -14.59 10.20 3.46
N LEU A 118 -14.67 9.53 4.63
CA LEU A 118 -15.84 9.55 5.49
C LEU A 118 -16.18 10.99 5.90
N GLY A 119 -15.23 11.72 6.48
CA GLY A 119 -15.44 13.10 6.90
C GLY A 119 -15.84 14.01 5.75
N PHE A 120 -15.13 13.92 4.63
CA PHE A 120 -15.42 14.74 3.44
C PHE A 120 -16.82 14.45 2.85
N THR A 121 -17.17 13.17 2.65
CA THR A 121 -18.47 12.79 2.09
C THR A 121 -19.61 13.13 3.04
N PHE A 122 -19.42 12.89 4.34
CA PHE A 122 -20.40 13.25 5.35
C PHE A 122 -20.62 14.76 5.42
N ALA A 123 -19.56 15.56 5.48
CA ALA A 123 -19.67 17.01 5.52
C ALA A 123 -20.41 17.57 4.30
N LEU A 124 -20.07 17.09 3.12
CA LEU A 124 -20.73 17.50 1.89
C LEU A 124 -22.17 17.00 1.79
N ALA A 125 -22.51 15.87 2.42
CA ALA A 125 -23.88 15.34 2.41
C ALA A 125 -24.77 16.00 3.48
N PHE A 126 -24.23 16.22 4.67
CA PHE A 126 -24.98 16.62 5.84
C PHE A 126 -24.92 18.13 6.14
N LEU A 127 -23.82 18.81 5.77
CA LEU A 127 -23.57 20.22 6.05
C LEU A 127 -23.64 21.12 4.80
N SER A 128 -24.14 20.61 3.66
CA SER A 128 -24.23 21.38 2.41
C SER A 128 -25.25 22.51 2.45
N TRP A 129 -26.19 22.48 3.40
CA TRP A 129 -27.25 23.44 3.56
C TRP A 129 -27.42 23.83 5.04
N PHE A 130 -27.84 25.07 5.32
CA PHE A 130 -28.09 25.56 6.69
C PHE A 130 -29.46 25.15 7.26
N GLY A 131 -30.12 24.19 6.66
CA GLY A 131 -31.42 23.69 7.10
C GLY A 131 -31.49 22.16 7.07
N PRO A 132 -32.61 21.57 7.52
CA PRO A 132 -32.78 20.12 7.46
C PRO A 132 -32.76 19.63 6.02
N LEU A 133 -31.99 18.57 5.78
CA LEU A 133 -31.88 17.94 4.47
C LEU A 133 -33.20 17.23 4.16
N THR A 134 -33.98 17.78 3.25
CA THR A 134 -35.26 17.22 2.84
C THR A 134 -35.18 16.37 1.57
N ASN A 135 -34.07 16.50 0.81
CA ASN A 135 -33.89 15.84 -0.48
C ASN A 135 -32.74 14.83 -0.46
N LEU A 136 -33.08 13.54 -0.42
CA LEU A 136 -32.10 12.45 -0.49
C LEU A 136 -31.52 12.24 -1.90
N THR A 137 -32.02 12.94 -2.91
CA THR A 137 -31.51 12.84 -4.29
C THR A 137 -30.06 13.29 -4.38
N GLU A 138 -29.67 14.36 -3.69
CA GLU A 138 -28.29 14.83 -3.67
C GLU A 138 -27.32 13.77 -3.09
N LEU A 139 -27.74 13.11 -2.01
CA LEU A 139 -26.96 12.05 -1.38
C LEU A 139 -26.79 10.86 -2.32
N ARG A 140 -27.89 10.41 -2.97
CA ARG A 140 -27.87 9.35 -3.97
C ARG A 140 -26.95 9.70 -5.14
N ASP A 141 -27.12 10.88 -5.74
CA ASP A 141 -26.38 11.32 -6.92
C ASP A 141 -24.89 11.45 -6.63
N ARG A 142 -24.52 11.89 -5.44
CA ARG A 142 -23.14 11.94 -4.98
C ARG A 142 -22.50 10.55 -4.90
N VAL A 143 -23.21 9.57 -4.34
CA VAL A 143 -22.71 8.18 -4.29
C VAL A 143 -22.55 7.63 -5.71
N ILE A 144 -23.54 7.83 -6.57
CA ILE A 144 -23.49 7.39 -7.97
C ILE A 144 -22.31 8.07 -8.69
N GLY A 145 -22.11 9.38 -8.51
CA GLY A 145 -20.98 10.11 -9.09
C GLY A 145 -19.62 9.57 -8.62
N ILE A 146 -19.49 9.23 -7.34
CA ILE A 146 -18.26 8.61 -6.81
C ILE A 146 -18.05 7.24 -7.47
N LEU A 147 -19.06 6.38 -7.50
CA LEU A 147 -18.94 5.02 -8.06
C LEU A 147 -18.63 5.04 -9.55
N LEU A 148 -19.29 5.91 -10.33
CA LEU A 148 -19.02 6.07 -11.76
C LEU A 148 -17.59 6.60 -12.01
N GLY A 149 -17.17 7.63 -11.28
CA GLY A 149 -15.83 8.18 -11.42
C GLY A 149 -14.73 7.17 -11.06
N VAL A 150 -14.94 6.42 -9.99
CA VAL A 150 -14.06 5.31 -9.61
C VAL A 150 -14.05 4.22 -10.68
N LEU A 151 -15.20 3.83 -11.23
CA LEU A 151 -15.30 2.83 -12.30
C LEU A 151 -14.52 3.24 -13.54
N VAL A 152 -14.74 4.46 -14.05
CA VAL A 152 -14.03 4.97 -15.23
C VAL A 152 -12.52 5.04 -14.97
N SER A 153 -12.11 5.59 -13.83
CA SER A 153 -10.70 5.66 -13.46
C SER A 153 -10.07 4.26 -13.34
N SER A 154 -10.78 3.30 -12.72
CA SER A 154 -10.31 1.91 -12.60
C SER A 154 -10.08 1.28 -13.97
N LEU A 155 -11.05 1.39 -14.87
CA LEU A 155 -10.94 0.81 -16.21
C LEU A 155 -9.74 1.39 -16.97
N ILE A 156 -9.56 2.71 -16.93
CA ILE A 156 -8.45 3.36 -17.62
C ILE A 156 -7.09 2.95 -17.03
N HIS A 157 -6.94 2.97 -15.69
CA HIS A 157 -5.68 2.59 -15.05
C HIS A 157 -5.37 1.10 -15.18
N LEU A 158 -6.39 0.26 -15.31
CA LEU A 158 -6.24 -1.19 -15.45
C LEU A 158 -5.86 -1.61 -16.88
N TYR A 159 -6.44 -0.96 -17.89
CA TYR A 159 -6.29 -1.39 -19.29
C TYR A 159 -5.31 -0.54 -20.09
N LEU A 160 -5.13 0.72 -19.73
CA LEU A 160 -4.25 1.63 -20.45
C LEU A 160 -2.90 1.74 -19.71
N TRP A 161 -1.85 1.08 -20.24
CA TRP A 161 -0.48 1.06 -19.66
C TRP A 161 -0.46 0.79 -18.15
N PRO A 162 -0.85 -0.42 -17.68
CA PRO A 162 -0.83 -0.73 -16.26
C PRO A 162 0.59 -0.69 -15.69
N ASP A 163 0.80 0.13 -14.67
CA ASP A 163 2.09 0.28 -13.98
C ASP A 163 2.09 -0.57 -12.71
N SER A 164 2.61 -1.82 -12.80
CA SER A 164 2.75 -2.68 -11.63
C SER A 164 3.86 -2.19 -10.70
N GLU A 165 3.58 -2.20 -9.39
CA GLU A 165 4.56 -1.86 -8.35
C GLU A 165 5.41 -3.08 -7.91
N ALA A 166 5.17 -4.27 -8.48
CA ALA A 166 5.90 -5.49 -8.13
C ALA A 166 7.43 -5.40 -8.32
N PRO A 167 7.97 -4.81 -9.41
CA PRO A 167 9.41 -4.61 -9.54
C PRO A 167 9.99 -3.66 -8.49
N GLN A 168 9.24 -2.64 -8.09
CA GLN A 168 9.63 -1.69 -7.03
C GLN A 168 9.68 -2.39 -5.68
N LEU A 169 8.71 -3.27 -5.38
CA LEU A 169 8.70 -4.09 -4.18
C LEU A 169 9.91 -5.01 -4.12
N LYS A 170 10.24 -5.69 -5.23
CA LYS A 170 11.44 -6.55 -5.32
C LYS A 170 12.70 -5.78 -4.98
N ALA A 171 12.91 -4.61 -5.59
CA ALA A 171 14.05 -3.74 -5.31
C ALA A 171 14.05 -3.21 -3.88
N SER A 172 12.88 -2.92 -3.30
CA SER A 172 12.74 -2.49 -1.90
C SER A 172 13.13 -3.60 -0.92
N LEU A 173 12.69 -4.84 -1.17
CA LEU A 173 13.07 -6.00 -0.37
C LEU A 173 14.58 -6.26 -0.45
N ALA A 174 15.18 -6.18 -1.62
CA ALA A 174 16.64 -6.32 -1.75
C ALA A 174 17.39 -5.22 -0.99
N ARG A 175 16.94 -3.96 -1.05
CA ARG A 175 17.50 -2.86 -0.25
C ARG A 175 17.35 -3.11 1.23
N LEU A 176 16.19 -3.61 1.67
CA LEU A 176 15.92 -3.95 3.08
C LEU A 176 16.93 -4.98 3.59
N TYR A 177 17.17 -6.05 2.84
CA TYR A 177 18.16 -7.08 3.21
C TYR A 177 19.59 -6.54 3.25
N ARG A 178 19.97 -5.64 2.31
CA ARG A 178 21.29 -4.96 2.40
C ARG A 178 21.40 -4.08 3.66
N ARG A 179 20.31 -3.41 4.06
CA ARG A 179 20.31 -2.63 5.30
C ARG A 179 20.37 -3.51 6.55
N ILE A 180 19.72 -4.68 6.53
CA ILE A 180 19.86 -5.69 7.60
C ILE A 180 21.33 -6.16 7.66
N ALA A 181 21.96 -6.46 6.53
CA ALA A 181 23.40 -6.81 6.50
C ALA A 181 24.27 -5.69 7.07
N GLY A 182 23.98 -4.43 6.76
CA GLY A 182 24.62 -3.27 7.35
C GLY A 182 24.44 -3.20 8.86
N LEU A 183 23.22 -3.41 9.37
CA LEU A 183 22.96 -3.49 10.82
C LEU A 183 23.73 -4.61 11.50
N LEU A 184 23.83 -5.79 10.87
CA LEU A 184 24.55 -6.94 11.42
C LEU A 184 26.06 -6.65 11.55
N ARG A 185 26.67 -5.83 10.67
CA ARG A 185 28.06 -5.41 10.72
C ARG A 185 28.32 -4.19 11.64
N ALA A 186 27.31 -3.37 11.85
CA ALA A 186 27.47 -2.10 12.55
C ALA A 186 27.85 -2.29 14.02
N LYS A 187 28.91 -1.60 14.46
CA LYS A 187 29.26 -1.42 15.87
C LYS A 187 28.42 -0.31 16.51
N ASP A 188 28.19 0.78 15.76
CA ASP A 188 27.31 1.88 16.15
C ASP A 188 25.94 1.74 15.49
N ARG A 189 24.89 1.71 16.30
CA ARG A 189 23.51 1.43 15.87
C ARG A 189 22.67 2.68 15.65
N GLU A 190 23.00 3.79 16.32
CA GLU A 190 22.16 4.96 16.34
C GLU A 190 21.92 5.53 14.95
N SER A 191 22.91 5.41 14.07
CA SER A 191 22.80 5.88 12.69
C SER A 191 22.08 4.91 11.73
N THR A 192 22.11 3.58 12.02
CA THR A 192 21.60 2.55 11.08
C THR A 192 20.14 2.19 11.35
N THR A 193 19.72 2.26 12.60
CA THR A 193 18.37 1.86 13.04
C THR A 193 17.23 2.67 12.38
N PRO A 194 17.27 4.00 12.31
CA PRO A 194 16.19 4.77 11.68
C PRO A 194 16.01 4.45 10.20
N MET A 195 17.11 4.26 9.48
CA MET A 195 17.07 3.91 8.06
C MET A 195 16.52 2.51 7.82
N LEU A 196 16.74 1.57 8.73
CA LEU A 196 16.17 0.23 8.67
C LEU A 196 14.65 0.27 8.89
N PHE A 197 14.17 0.96 9.92
CA PHE A 197 12.74 1.10 10.17
C PHE A 197 12.02 1.80 9.02
N ALA A 198 12.60 2.84 8.44
CA ALA A 198 12.07 3.48 7.24
C ALA A 198 11.93 2.49 6.07
N SER A 199 12.93 1.59 5.87
CA SER A 199 12.86 0.56 4.83
C SER A 199 11.83 -0.53 5.12
N LEU A 200 11.65 -0.91 6.38
CA LEU A 200 10.60 -1.84 6.78
C LEU A 200 9.22 -1.26 6.46
N THR A 201 8.98 0.01 6.84
CA THR A 201 7.72 0.70 6.55
C THR A 201 7.48 0.86 5.04
N GLU A 202 8.51 1.25 4.27
CA GLU A 202 8.43 1.34 2.81
C GLU A 202 8.07 -0.02 2.18
N SER A 203 8.74 -1.10 2.61
CA SER A 203 8.50 -2.44 2.10
C SER A 203 7.11 -2.98 2.48
N ASP A 204 6.62 -2.70 3.70
CA ASP A 204 5.26 -3.06 4.12
C ASP A 204 4.20 -2.33 3.29
N THR A 205 4.40 -1.03 3.07
CA THR A 205 3.50 -0.22 2.24
C THR A 205 3.43 -0.75 0.80
N LEU A 206 4.59 -1.02 0.18
CA LEU A 206 4.65 -1.60 -1.16
C LEU A 206 4.05 -3.01 -1.22
N LEU A 207 4.27 -3.84 -0.20
CA LEU A 207 3.68 -5.18 -0.13
C LEU A 207 2.15 -5.13 -0.14
N ASN A 208 1.56 -4.22 0.64
CA ASN A 208 0.12 -4.03 0.68
C ASN A 208 -0.43 -3.51 -0.66
N ARG A 209 0.27 -2.59 -1.32
CA ARG A 209 -0.12 -2.06 -2.64
C ARG A 209 -0.07 -3.15 -3.71
N VAL A 210 1.02 -3.90 -3.78
CA VAL A 210 1.15 -5.02 -4.73
C VAL A 210 0.13 -6.13 -4.45
N ALA A 211 -0.26 -6.34 -3.18
CA ALA A 211 -1.35 -7.26 -2.84
C ALA A 211 -2.72 -6.80 -3.33
N ALA A 212 -2.92 -5.49 -3.48
CA ALA A 212 -4.15 -4.90 -4.03
C ALA A 212 -4.20 -4.92 -5.57
N GLU A 213 -3.11 -5.27 -6.26
CA GLU A 213 -3.12 -5.39 -7.73
C GLU A 213 -4.03 -6.55 -8.18
N PRO A 214 -4.90 -6.34 -9.18
CA PRO A 214 -5.79 -7.39 -9.69
C PRO A 214 -5.01 -8.55 -10.29
N LEU A 215 -5.37 -9.77 -9.91
CA LEU A 215 -4.65 -10.99 -10.28
C LEU A 215 -4.76 -11.37 -11.77
N ASN A 216 -5.73 -10.86 -12.51
CA ASN A 216 -6.13 -11.32 -13.84
C ASN A 216 -6.02 -10.25 -14.94
N THR A 217 -5.10 -9.34 -14.86
CA THR A 217 -4.86 -8.43 -15.99
C THR A 217 -3.97 -9.09 -17.01
N TRP A 218 -4.52 -9.32 -18.21
CA TRP A 218 -3.79 -9.81 -19.39
C TRP A 218 -2.68 -8.85 -19.89
N ALA A 219 -2.59 -7.67 -19.27
CA ALA A 219 -1.56 -6.68 -19.50
C ALA A 219 -0.41 -6.71 -18.47
N HIS A 220 -0.29 -7.76 -17.64
CA HIS A 220 0.84 -7.88 -16.72
C HIS A 220 2.10 -8.35 -17.47
N PRO A 221 3.06 -7.45 -17.76
CA PRO A 221 4.37 -7.86 -18.30
C PRO A 221 5.16 -8.71 -17.28
N HIS A 222 4.70 -8.81 -16.04
CA HIS A 222 5.37 -9.51 -14.93
C HIS A 222 4.50 -10.62 -14.33
N ALA A 223 3.98 -11.53 -15.16
CA ALA A 223 3.25 -12.72 -14.68
C ALA A 223 4.08 -13.54 -13.66
N GLU A 224 5.41 -13.51 -13.78
CA GLU A 224 6.37 -14.12 -12.85
C GLU A 224 6.32 -13.53 -11.45
N ALA A 225 5.94 -12.27 -11.29
CA ALA A 225 5.84 -11.60 -10.00
C ALA A 225 4.80 -12.24 -9.06
N LYS A 226 3.86 -13.00 -9.59
CA LYS A 226 2.89 -13.78 -8.78
C LYS A 226 3.56 -14.90 -7.99
N ALA A 227 4.59 -15.52 -8.57
CA ALA A 227 5.31 -16.64 -7.97
C ALA A 227 6.35 -16.18 -6.92
N TRP A 228 6.62 -14.89 -6.81
CA TRP A 228 7.61 -14.40 -5.86
C TRP A 228 7.12 -14.54 -4.42
N PRO A 229 7.96 -15.06 -3.50
CA PRO A 229 7.61 -15.28 -2.09
C PRO A 229 7.68 -13.98 -1.28
N ARG A 230 6.92 -12.96 -1.68
CA ARG A 230 7.00 -11.59 -1.19
C ARG A 230 6.71 -11.46 0.31
N GLY A 231 5.60 -12.06 0.75
CA GLY A 231 5.17 -12.02 2.15
C GLY A 231 6.12 -12.78 3.07
N GLU A 232 6.56 -13.96 2.66
CA GLU A 232 7.51 -14.80 3.41
C GLU A 232 8.87 -14.09 3.53
N THR A 233 9.36 -13.49 2.44
CA THR A 233 10.61 -12.71 2.45
C THR A 233 10.53 -11.54 3.41
N PHE A 234 9.42 -10.79 3.42
CA PHE A 234 9.23 -9.66 4.34
C PHE A 234 9.11 -10.11 5.79
N ALA A 235 8.34 -11.16 6.08
CA ALA A 235 8.22 -11.71 7.43
C ALA A 235 9.57 -12.22 7.96
N SER A 236 10.35 -12.90 7.11
CA SER A 236 11.71 -13.34 7.47
C SER A 236 12.65 -12.17 7.75
N ALA A 237 12.52 -11.05 7.02
CA ALA A 237 13.30 -9.84 7.29
C ALA A 237 13.01 -9.25 8.67
N GLN A 238 11.73 -9.15 9.06
CA GLN A 238 11.33 -8.69 10.40
C GLN A 238 11.89 -9.59 11.50
N GLU A 239 11.78 -10.90 11.31
CA GLU A 239 12.26 -11.88 12.29
C GLU A 239 13.79 -11.88 12.38
N LEU A 240 14.52 -11.73 11.28
CA LEU A 240 15.97 -11.56 11.29
C LEU A 240 16.42 -10.33 12.10
N VAL A 241 15.74 -9.21 11.96
CA VAL A 241 16.03 -8.01 12.75
C VAL A 241 15.82 -8.29 14.23
N ARG A 242 14.66 -8.86 14.60
CA ARG A 242 14.31 -9.16 15.98
C ARG A 242 15.31 -10.13 16.63
N LEU A 243 15.65 -11.22 15.95
CA LEU A 243 16.54 -12.26 16.48
C LEU A 243 18.00 -11.79 16.53
N SER A 244 18.42 -10.98 15.56
CA SER A 244 19.80 -10.42 15.57
C SER A 244 20.04 -9.50 16.76
N GLU A 245 19.03 -8.73 17.15
CA GLU A 245 19.09 -7.91 18.36
C GLU A 245 19.16 -8.75 19.62
N GLY A 246 18.34 -9.80 19.72
CA GLY A 246 18.40 -10.77 20.83
C GLY A 246 19.75 -11.48 20.88
N TYR A 247 20.30 -11.92 19.76
CA TYR A 247 21.60 -12.58 19.68
C TYR A 247 22.73 -11.74 20.27
N ARG A 248 22.76 -10.46 19.93
CA ARG A 248 23.80 -9.50 20.39
C ARG A 248 23.84 -9.34 21.92
N LEU A 249 22.69 -9.49 22.60
CA LEU A 249 22.65 -9.34 24.05
C LEU A 249 23.46 -10.43 24.78
N TYR A 250 23.66 -11.57 24.13
CA TYR A 250 24.35 -12.73 24.68
C TYR A 250 25.66 -13.06 23.95
N ALA A 251 25.97 -12.33 22.87
CA ALA A 251 27.18 -12.55 22.09
C ALA A 251 28.42 -11.97 22.76
N ALA A 252 29.56 -12.65 22.62
CA ALA A 252 30.85 -12.08 23.00
C ALA A 252 31.21 -10.87 22.11
N ALA A 253 32.05 -9.97 22.61
CA ALA A 253 32.39 -8.73 21.89
C ALA A 253 33.04 -8.98 20.52
N ASP A 254 33.74 -10.09 20.37
CA ASP A 254 34.51 -10.47 19.15
C ASP A 254 33.82 -11.65 18.41
N ASP A 255 32.57 -11.92 18.64
CA ASP A 255 31.86 -13.02 17.97
C ASP A 255 31.78 -12.80 16.46
N PRO A 256 32.38 -13.68 15.62
CA PRO A 256 32.38 -13.55 14.18
C PRO A 256 31.07 -13.94 13.50
N PHE A 257 30.10 -14.44 14.25
CA PHE A 257 28.87 -14.99 13.69
C PHE A 257 28.02 -13.92 12.97
N LEU A 258 27.74 -12.78 13.61
CA LEU A 258 26.95 -11.72 13.00
C LEU A 258 27.58 -11.12 11.74
N PRO A 259 28.88 -10.83 11.68
CA PRO A 259 29.53 -10.44 10.42
C PRO A 259 29.38 -11.46 9.28
N ARG A 260 29.51 -12.77 9.60
CA ARG A 260 29.29 -13.84 8.60
C ARG A 260 27.82 -13.95 8.18
N CYS A 261 26.87 -13.76 9.10
CA CYS A 261 25.46 -13.64 8.77
C CYS A 261 25.20 -12.47 7.83
N ALA A 262 25.89 -11.33 8.04
CA ALA A 262 25.76 -10.18 7.17
C ALA A 262 26.22 -10.46 5.74
N GLU A 263 27.30 -11.21 5.54
CA GLU A 263 27.76 -11.64 4.21
C GLU A 263 26.70 -12.51 3.51
N TYR A 264 26.13 -13.47 4.23
CA TYR A 264 25.06 -14.32 3.72
C TYR A 264 23.82 -13.51 3.35
N VAL A 265 23.37 -12.59 4.21
CA VAL A 265 22.20 -11.73 4.00
C VAL A 265 22.42 -10.79 2.81
N GLU A 266 23.63 -10.29 2.60
CA GLU A 266 24.00 -9.46 1.45
C GLU A 266 23.98 -10.27 0.14
N ALA A 267 24.51 -11.48 0.16
CA ALA A 267 24.42 -12.42 -0.97
C ALA A 267 22.95 -12.78 -1.29
N TYR A 268 22.12 -12.94 -0.26
CA TYR A 268 20.70 -13.16 -0.45
C TYR A 268 19.99 -11.94 -1.05
N ALA A 269 20.35 -10.72 -0.67
CA ALA A 269 19.85 -9.51 -1.30
C ALA A 269 20.20 -9.44 -2.80
N ALA A 270 21.41 -9.86 -3.18
CA ALA A 270 21.80 -9.96 -4.59
C ALA A 270 20.99 -11.06 -5.33
N ALA A 271 20.69 -12.18 -4.64
CA ALA A 271 19.86 -13.23 -5.19
C ALA A 271 18.41 -12.74 -5.45
N ILE A 272 17.86 -11.89 -4.58
CA ILE A 272 16.57 -11.23 -4.82
C ILE A 272 16.63 -10.37 -6.09
N ASP A 273 17.62 -9.48 -6.22
CA ASP A 273 17.72 -8.56 -7.36
C ASP A 273 17.81 -9.28 -8.70
N HIS A 274 18.59 -10.35 -8.76
CA HIS A 274 18.90 -11.07 -9.99
C HIS A 274 18.08 -12.35 -10.20
N ALA A 275 17.08 -12.63 -9.34
CA ALA A 275 16.30 -13.87 -9.32
C ALA A 275 17.19 -15.13 -9.34
N GLN A 276 18.30 -15.10 -8.59
CA GLN A 276 19.27 -16.17 -8.48
C GLN A 276 18.88 -17.18 -7.40
N PRO A 277 19.42 -18.40 -7.43
CA PRO A 277 19.23 -19.37 -6.36
C PRO A 277 19.78 -18.84 -5.04
N LYS A 278 19.19 -19.29 -3.94
CA LYS A 278 19.56 -18.95 -2.58
C LYS A 278 21.04 -19.30 -2.32
N PRO A 279 21.82 -18.44 -1.63
CA PRO A 279 23.20 -18.74 -1.21
C PRO A 279 23.29 -19.99 -0.33
N ASP A 280 24.43 -20.67 -0.34
CA ASP A 280 24.66 -21.85 0.50
C ASP A 280 24.97 -21.46 1.96
N LEU A 281 24.27 -22.10 2.90
CA LEU A 281 24.38 -21.84 4.34
C LEU A 281 25.46 -22.66 5.06
N LYS A 282 26.14 -23.58 4.36
CA LYS A 282 27.03 -24.59 4.97
C LYS A 282 28.18 -24.05 5.83
N ALA A 283 28.60 -22.81 5.57
CA ALA A 283 29.70 -22.18 6.28
C ALA A 283 29.31 -21.47 7.59
N LEU A 284 28.00 -21.31 7.88
CA LEU A 284 27.49 -20.59 9.04
C LEU A 284 27.21 -21.55 10.21
N ARG A 285 27.82 -21.25 11.37
CA ARG A 285 27.53 -21.95 12.63
C ARG A 285 27.35 -20.90 13.71
N ALA A 286 26.20 -20.91 14.38
CA ALA A 286 25.95 -20.12 15.56
C ALA A 286 26.61 -20.75 16.79
N ASP A 287 26.94 -19.92 17.80
CA ASP A 287 27.28 -20.42 19.11
C ASP A 287 26.07 -21.12 19.74
N ALA A 288 26.24 -22.38 20.10
CA ALA A 288 25.18 -23.19 20.70
C ALA A 288 24.78 -22.70 22.11
N ALA A 289 25.66 -21.94 22.78
CA ALA A 289 25.38 -21.36 24.09
C ALA A 289 24.48 -20.13 24.02
N ASN A 290 24.38 -19.48 22.85
CA ASN A 290 23.52 -18.31 22.66
C ASN A 290 22.08 -18.75 22.33
N PRO A 291 21.07 -18.40 23.16
CA PRO A 291 19.70 -18.86 22.99
C PRO A 291 19.03 -18.37 21.68
N TYR A 292 19.55 -17.33 21.07
CA TYR A 292 19.07 -16.78 19.79
C TYR A 292 19.80 -17.35 18.57
N GLY A 293 20.90 -18.09 18.77
CA GLY A 293 21.68 -18.70 17.68
C GLY A 293 20.87 -19.70 16.85
N PRO A 294 20.30 -20.76 17.45
CA PRO A 294 19.49 -21.74 16.73
C PRO A 294 18.27 -21.12 16.00
N PRO A 295 17.43 -20.25 16.62
CA PRO A 295 16.35 -19.58 15.93
C PRO A 295 16.82 -18.72 14.73
N LEU A 296 17.92 -17.98 14.88
CA LEU A 296 18.47 -17.16 13.80
C LEU A 296 18.93 -18.01 12.62
N MET A 297 19.61 -19.15 12.90
CA MET A 297 19.99 -20.11 11.86
C MET A 297 18.77 -20.74 11.19
N GLN A 298 17.70 -21.01 11.92
CA GLN A 298 16.45 -21.51 11.36
C GLN A 298 15.86 -20.52 10.36
N VAL A 299 15.75 -19.22 10.71
CA VAL A 299 15.25 -18.19 9.81
C VAL A 299 16.11 -18.07 8.56
N LEU A 300 17.45 -18.03 8.71
CA LEU A 300 18.38 -18.02 7.57
C LEU A 300 18.20 -19.25 6.66
N SER A 301 17.97 -20.43 7.25
CA SER A 301 17.73 -21.67 6.51
C SER A 301 16.37 -21.68 5.79
N SER A 302 15.37 -21.06 6.34
CA SER A 302 13.99 -21.01 5.79
C SER A 302 13.77 -19.87 4.80
N LEU A 303 14.76 -18.99 4.55
CA LEU A 303 14.62 -17.91 3.57
C LEU A 303 14.16 -18.48 2.22
N PRO A 304 13.11 -17.92 1.60
CA PRO A 304 12.55 -18.44 0.36
C PRO A 304 13.47 -18.22 -0.85
N ALA A 305 13.39 -19.09 -1.84
CA ALA A 305 14.13 -18.95 -3.09
C ALA A 305 13.40 -17.97 -4.03
N TRP A 306 14.17 -17.14 -4.72
CA TRP A 306 13.68 -16.16 -5.71
C TRP A 306 13.90 -16.61 -7.16
N SER A 307 14.43 -17.83 -7.38
CA SER A 307 14.57 -18.39 -8.71
C SER A 307 13.20 -18.63 -9.36
N SER A 308 13.02 -18.15 -10.59
CA SER A 308 11.81 -18.46 -11.36
C SER A 308 11.70 -19.98 -11.58
N PRO A 309 10.54 -20.59 -11.34
CA PRO A 309 10.33 -22.02 -11.64
C PRO A 309 10.56 -22.35 -13.12
N PHE A 310 10.46 -21.38 -14.03
CA PHE A 310 10.71 -21.53 -15.46
C PHE A 310 12.21 -21.67 -15.84
N SER A 311 13.11 -21.17 -14.99
CA SER A 311 14.56 -21.25 -15.27
C SER A 311 15.18 -22.63 -15.00
N LEU A 312 14.50 -23.50 -14.28
CA LEU A 312 14.96 -24.86 -13.98
C LEU A 312 14.63 -25.88 -15.09
N SER A 313 13.56 -25.62 -15.86
CA SER A 313 13.17 -26.53 -16.96
C SER A 313 14.05 -26.42 -18.21
N SER A 314 14.70 -25.28 -18.41
CA SER A 314 15.62 -25.09 -19.56
C SER A 314 17.03 -25.65 -19.33
N ARG A 315 17.44 -25.93 -18.07
CA ARG A 315 18.74 -26.54 -17.76
C ARG A 315 18.74 -28.07 -17.65
N GLN A 316 17.53 -28.69 -17.70
CA GLN A 316 17.40 -30.14 -17.72
C GLN A 316 17.18 -30.70 -19.16
N ALA A 317 17.14 -29.80 -20.15
CA ALA A 317 16.95 -30.17 -21.56
C ALA A 317 18.22 -29.99 -22.43
N GLU A 318 19.38 -29.68 -21.82
CA GLU A 318 20.73 -29.80 -22.38
C GLU A 318 21.51 -30.91 -21.66
#